data_325b72f815055381e5d33ef2b7133ad7
#
_entry.id   325b72f815055381e5d33ef2b7133ad7
#
_cell.length_a   1.000
_cell.length_b   1.000
_cell.length_c   1.000
_cell.angle_alpha   90.00
_cell.angle_beta   90.00
_cell.angle_gamma   90.00
#
_symmetry.space_group_name_H-M   'P 1'
#
loop_
_entity.id
_entity.type
_entity.pdbx_description
1 polymer ?
#
loop_
_entity_poly.entity_id
_entity_poly.type
_entity_poly.pdbx_seq_one_letter_code
_entity_poly.pdbx_strand_id
1 'polypeptide(L)'
;MLIKKCSLSDVEELAQLNKQLIEDEKSDNTMNIEELKARMHGFLKNDYAAYFFMEENKIIGYALVRHTSNPMYLRQFYIDRNFRRQGKGRAALKVLLKELKTDTIDIEVLSWNEAAIKFWESCGFIERSRYMRLENSGSTLLL
;
A
#
# COMPACT_ATOMS: atom_id res chain seq x y z
N MET A 1 8.42 -14.33 9.71
CA MET A 1 7.45 -13.21 9.62
C MET A 1 6.04 -13.73 9.78
N LEU A 2 5.28 -13.12 10.64
CA LEU A 2 3.87 -13.46 10.84
C LEU A 2 2.99 -12.38 10.23
N ILE A 3 1.79 -12.76 9.81
CA ILE A 3 0.79 -11.84 9.28
C ILE A 3 -0.44 -11.89 10.18
N LYS A 4 -1.01 -10.71 10.49
CA LYS A 4 -2.19 -10.60 11.37
C LYS A 4 -3.23 -9.75 10.68
N LYS A 5 -4.42 -10.31 10.46
CA LYS A 5 -5.53 -9.54 9.91
C LYS A 5 -6.00 -8.50 10.93
N CYS A 6 -6.16 -7.26 10.48
CA CYS A 6 -6.59 -6.15 11.31
C CYS A 6 -8.11 -6.14 11.49
N SER A 7 -8.55 -5.45 12.53
CA SER A 7 -9.95 -5.16 12.79
C SER A 7 -10.16 -3.64 12.85
N LEU A 8 -11.39 -3.20 13.05
CA LEU A 8 -11.69 -1.77 13.19
C LEU A 8 -10.97 -1.13 14.38
N SER A 9 -10.61 -1.91 15.39
CA SER A 9 -9.85 -1.40 16.54
C SER A 9 -8.41 -1.03 16.19
N ASP A 10 -7.91 -1.44 15.02
CA ASP A 10 -6.55 -1.16 14.58
C ASP A 10 -6.44 0.09 13.70
N VAL A 11 -7.55 0.81 13.50
CA VAL A 11 -7.60 1.95 12.58
C VAL A 11 -6.61 3.04 12.94
N GLU A 12 -6.40 3.33 14.22
CA GLU A 12 -5.46 4.37 14.62
C GLU A 12 -4.02 4.01 14.24
N GLU A 13 -3.61 2.79 14.56
CA GLU A 13 -2.26 2.31 14.19
C GLU A 13 -2.07 2.29 12.68
N LEU A 14 -3.08 1.82 11.96
CA LEU A 14 -3.04 1.80 10.49
C LEU A 14 -2.93 3.20 9.90
N ALA A 15 -3.64 4.18 10.47
CA ALA A 15 -3.57 5.57 10.00
C ALA A 15 -2.17 6.15 10.20
N GLN A 16 -1.52 5.86 11.33
CA GLN A 16 -0.16 6.31 11.59
C GLN A 16 0.81 5.74 10.57
N LEU A 17 0.71 4.45 10.28
CA LEU A 17 1.55 3.80 9.26
C LEU A 17 1.26 4.34 7.88
N ASN A 18 -0.01 4.59 7.56
CA ASN A 18 -0.41 5.17 6.28
C ASN A 18 0.18 6.57 6.10
N LYS A 19 0.23 7.37 7.17
CA LYS A 19 0.85 8.68 7.10
C LYS A 19 2.33 8.59 6.74
N GLN A 20 3.04 7.65 7.35
CA GLN A 20 4.45 7.41 7.02
C GLN A 20 4.63 6.97 5.56
N LEU A 21 3.73 6.11 5.06
CA LEU A 21 3.76 5.68 3.67
C LEU A 21 3.59 6.86 2.71
N ILE A 22 2.60 7.72 2.98
CA ILE A 22 2.35 8.92 2.17
C ILE A 22 3.59 9.80 2.12
N GLU A 23 4.26 10.00 3.25
CA GLU A 23 5.48 10.79 3.33
C GLU A 23 6.63 10.15 2.53
N ASP A 24 6.80 8.84 2.67
CA ASP A 24 7.85 8.10 1.98
C ASP A 24 7.65 8.09 0.46
N GLU A 25 6.42 8.00 0.01
CA GLU A 25 6.09 8.00 -1.42
C GLU A 25 6.12 9.40 -2.03
N LYS A 26 6.23 10.44 -1.21
CA LYS A 26 6.09 11.84 -1.65
C LYS A 26 4.81 12.04 -2.43
N SER A 27 3.75 11.42 -1.93
CA SER A 27 2.41 11.54 -2.48
C SER A 27 1.89 12.96 -2.27
N ASP A 28 1.00 13.40 -3.16
CA ASP A 28 0.31 14.68 -3.02
C ASP A 28 -0.90 14.63 -2.07
N ASN A 29 -1.08 13.52 -1.38
CA ASN A 29 -2.14 13.37 -0.39
C ASN A 29 -1.83 14.22 0.86
N THR A 30 -2.71 15.16 1.18
CA THR A 30 -2.53 16.11 2.28
C THR A 30 -3.41 15.79 3.49
N MET A 31 -4.01 14.62 3.56
CA MET A 31 -4.88 14.22 4.68
C MET A 31 -4.13 14.25 6.01
N ASN A 32 -4.80 14.78 7.04
CA ASN A 32 -4.30 14.70 8.41
C ASN A 32 -4.66 13.34 9.02
N ILE A 33 -4.18 13.06 10.24
CA ILE A 33 -4.39 11.77 10.89
C ILE A 33 -5.88 11.45 11.07
N GLU A 34 -6.70 12.43 11.46
CA GLU A 34 -8.13 12.19 11.64
C GLU A 34 -8.83 11.81 10.32
N GLU A 35 -8.44 12.46 9.24
CA GLU A 35 -8.96 12.14 7.91
C GLU A 35 -8.49 10.75 7.45
N LEU A 36 -7.24 10.40 7.73
CA LEU A 36 -6.71 9.08 7.39
C LEU A 36 -7.40 7.98 8.21
N LYS A 37 -7.70 8.24 9.48
CA LYS A 37 -8.45 7.30 10.32
C LYS A 37 -9.85 7.08 9.77
N ALA A 38 -10.54 8.14 9.41
CA ALA A 38 -11.89 8.06 8.84
C ALA A 38 -11.89 7.27 7.53
N ARG A 39 -10.91 7.55 6.66
CA ARG A 39 -10.77 6.85 5.39
C ARG A 39 -10.47 5.35 5.60
N MET A 40 -9.55 5.05 6.53
CA MET A 40 -9.21 3.66 6.83
C MET A 40 -10.40 2.89 7.38
N HIS A 41 -11.17 3.51 8.28
CA HIS A 41 -12.40 2.93 8.81
C HIS A 41 -13.36 2.58 7.66
N GLY A 42 -13.52 3.50 6.72
CA GLY A 42 -14.37 3.27 5.55
C GLY A 42 -13.90 2.10 4.69
N PHE A 43 -12.60 2.00 4.45
CA PHE A 43 -12.02 0.86 3.72
C PHE A 43 -12.37 -0.46 4.40
N LEU A 44 -12.11 -0.56 5.71
CA LEU A 44 -12.29 -1.81 6.44
C LEU A 44 -13.76 -2.21 6.61
N LYS A 45 -14.69 -1.25 6.56
CA LYS A 45 -16.11 -1.54 6.60
C LYS A 45 -16.70 -2.00 5.27
N ASN A 46 -15.98 -1.81 4.18
CA ASN A 46 -16.47 -2.12 2.83
C ASN A 46 -15.60 -3.19 2.17
N ASP A 47 -14.86 -2.82 1.14
CA ASP A 47 -14.25 -3.78 0.22
C ASP A 47 -12.82 -4.16 0.56
N TYR A 48 -12.26 -3.61 1.64
CA TYR A 48 -10.85 -3.77 1.96
C TYR A 48 -10.63 -4.56 3.24
N ALA A 49 -9.52 -5.29 3.27
CA ALA A 49 -8.97 -5.87 4.49
C ALA A 49 -7.54 -5.37 4.68
N ALA A 50 -7.15 -5.17 5.91
CA ALA A 50 -5.79 -4.77 6.23
C ALA A 50 -5.09 -5.87 7.02
N TYR A 51 -3.77 -5.92 6.88
CA TYR A 51 -2.93 -6.93 7.50
C TYR A 51 -1.68 -6.27 8.07
N PHE A 52 -1.34 -6.59 9.31
CA PHE A 52 -0.04 -6.24 9.86
C PHE A 52 0.98 -7.31 9.54
N PHE A 53 2.20 -6.90 9.23
CA PHE A 53 3.37 -7.77 9.18
C PHE A 53 4.10 -7.67 10.51
N MET A 54 4.38 -8.81 11.13
CA MET A 54 4.89 -8.87 12.49
C MET A 54 6.20 -9.63 12.55
N GLU A 55 7.16 -9.11 13.29
CA GLU A 55 8.37 -9.83 13.68
C GLU A 55 8.67 -9.54 15.15
N GLU A 56 8.95 -10.59 15.92
CA GLU A 56 9.27 -10.48 17.35
C GLU A 56 8.23 -9.65 18.11
N ASN A 57 6.95 -9.88 17.81
CA ASN A 57 5.81 -9.17 18.41
C ASN A 57 5.75 -7.67 18.09
N LYS A 58 6.49 -7.23 17.08
CA LYS A 58 6.48 -5.84 16.60
C LYS A 58 5.82 -5.75 15.24
N ILE A 59 5.05 -4.68 15.03
CA ILE A 59 4.51 -4.36 13.72
C ILE A 59 5.63 -3.73 12.92
N ILE A 60 5.99 -4.37 11.80
CA ILE A 60 7.04 -3.86 10.92
C ILE A 60 6.49 -3.28 9.61
N GLY A 61 5.19 -3.37 9.40
CA GLY A 61 4.55 -2.85 8.20
C GLY A 61 3.11 -3.31 8.10
N TYR A 62 2.46 -2.95 7.00
CA TYR A 62 1.08 -3.34 6.75
C TYR A 62 0.77 -3.41 5.25
N ALA A 63 -0.34 -4.05 4.95
CA ALA A 63 -0.93 -4.07 3.62
C ALA A 63 -2.42 -3.78 3.70
N LEU A 64 -2.94 -3.09 2.67
CA LEU A 64 -4.38 -2.84 2.52
C LEU A 64 -4.81 -3.38 1.17
N VAL A 65 -5.73 -4.34 1.17
CA VAL A 65 -6.11 -5.10 -0.01
C VAL A 65 -7.60 -4.99 -0.27
N ARG A 66 -7.98 -4.60 -1.48
CA ARG A 66 -9.37 -4.72 -1.93
C ARG A 66 -9.59 -6.16 -2.39
N HIS A 67 -10.38 -6.89 -1.62
CA HIS A 67 -10.59 -8.33 -1.84
C HIS A 67 -11.80 -8.64 -2.74
N THR A 68 -12.60 -7.64 -3.08
CA THR A 68 -13.81 -7.82 -3.90
C THR A 68 -13.55 -7.75 -5.40
N SER A 69 -12.36 -7.32 -5.82
CA SER A 69 -11.98 -7.30 -7.24
C SER A 69 -11.21 -8.56 -7.62
N ASN A 70 -11.20 -8.89 -8.91
CA ASN A 70 -10.45 -10.03 -9.44
C ASN A 70 -9.70 -9.58 -10.69
N PRO A 71 -8.33 -9.49 -10.65
CA PRO A 71 -7.48 -9.77 -9.47
C PRO A 71 -7.74 -8.85 -8.29
N MET A 72 -7.36 -9.28 -7.09
CA MET A 72 -7.38 -8.39 -5.92
C MET A 72 -6.45 -7.21 -6.15
N TYR A 73 -6.70 -6.12 -5.44
CA TYR A 73 -5.92 -4.89 -5.59
C TYR A 73 -5.21 -4.55 -4.29
N LEU A 74 -3.88 -4.52 -4.34
CA LEU A 74 -3.04 -4.12 -3.20
C LEU A 74 -2.91 -2.59 -3.25
N ARG A 75 -3.72 -1.92 -2.45
CA ARG A 75 -3.79 -0.46 -2.46
C ARG A 75 -2.65 0.19 -1.70
N GLN A 76 -2.25 -0.38 -0.56
CA GLN A 76 -1.19 0.14 0.28
C GLN A 76 -0.31 -1.01 0.74
N PHE A 77 1.00 -0.78 0.72
CA PHE A 77 1.99 -1.75 1.16
C PHE A 77 3.17 -0.97 1.74
N TYR A 78 3.46 -1.19 3.00
CA TYR A 78 4.45 -0.40 3.71
C TYR A 78 5.30 -1.30 4.61
N ILE A 79 6.60 -1.13 4.52
CA ILE A 79 7.57 -1.70 5.47
C ILE A 79 8.25 -0.52 6.16
N ASP A 80 8.24 -0.52 7.49
CA ASP A 80 8.87 0.52 8.29
C ASP A 80 10.33 0.68 7.86
N ARG A 81 10.76 1.92 7.71
CA ARG A 81 12.10 2.26 7.20
C ARG A 81 13.23 1.63 8.02
N ASN A 82 13.00 1.36 9.31
CA ASN A 82 13.98 0.73 10.19
C ASN A 82 14.21 -0.74 9.86
N PHE A 83 13.33 -1.33 9.05
CA PHE A 83 13.36 -2.76 8.70
C PHE A 83 13.60 -2.99 7.21
N ARG A 84 13.88 -1.94 6.44
CA ARG A 84 14.14 -2.05 4.99
C ARG A 84 15.55 -2.55 4.73
N ARG A 85 15.79 -2.98 3.46
CA ARG A 85 17.08 -3.50 2.98
C ARG A 85 17.51 -4.80 3.68
N GLN A 86 16.54 -5.53 4.23
CA GLN A 86 16.75 -6.81 4.89
C GLN A 86 15.89 -7.90 4.25
N GLY A 87 15.41 -7.66 3.03
CA GLY A 87 14.51 -8.61 2.36
C GLY A 87 13.11 -8.68 2.96
N LYS A 88 12.75 -7.76 3.86
CA LYS A 88 11.47 -7.79 4.56
C LYS A 88 10.28 -7.53 3.63
N GLY A 89 10.43 -6.64 2.66
CA GLY A 89 9.36 -6.36 1.69
C GLY A 89 8.99 -7.59 0.89
N ARG A 90 9.98 -8.31 0.39
CA ARG A 90 9.75 -9.54 -0.37
C ARG A 90 9.13 -10.63 0.51
N ALA A 91 9.62 -10.78 1.74
CA ALA A 91 9.06 -11.74 2.68
C ALA A 91 7.61 -11.39 3.04
N ALA A 92 7.32 -10.12 3.25
CA ALA A 92 5.96 -9.63 3.54
C ALA A 92 5.01 -9.91 2.37
N LEU A 93 5.43 -9.62 1.14
CA LEU A 93 4.62 -9.94 -0.03
C LEU A 93 4.33 -11.44 -0.11
N LYS A 94 5.33 -12.26 0.16
CA LYS A 94 5.18 -13.71 0.11
C LYS A 94 4.14 -14.22 1.12
N VAL A 95 4.22 -13.77 2.39
CA VAL A 95 3.24 -14.19 3.39
C VAL A 95 1.85 -13.63 3.10
N LEU A 96 1.77 -12.43 2.52
CA LEU A 96 0.49 -11.84 2.13
C LEU A 96 -0.20 -12.67 1.05
N LEU A 97 0.52 -13.01 -0.02
CA LEU A 97 -0.06 -13.80 -1.11
C LEU A 97 -0.50 -15.18 -0.63
N LYS A 98 0.25 -15.77 0.30
CA LYS A 98 -0.13 -17.04 0.91
C LYS A 98 -1.41 -16.91 1.74
N GLU A 99 -1.52 -15.83 2.52
CA GLU A 99 -2.72 -15.54 3.31
C GLU A 99 -3.94 -15.32 2.42
N LEU A 100 -3.76 -14.59 1.32
CA LEU A 100 -4.83 -14.30 0.36
C LEU A 100 -5.14 -15.50 -0.56
N LYS A 101 -4.30 -16.52 -0.54
CA LYS A 101 -4.44 -17.72 -1.39
C LYS A 101 -4.52 -17.37 -2.87
N THR A 102 -3.66 -16.45 -3.31
CA THR A 102 -3.59 -16.01 -4.71
C THR A 102 -2.14 -15.87 -5.15
N ASP A 103 -1.91 -16.03 -6.44
CA ASP A 103 -0.63 -15.75 -7.08
C ASP A 103 -0.72 -14.54 -8.01
N THR A 104 -1.88 -13.88 -8.05
CA THR A 104 -2.13 -12.74 -8.93
C THR A 104 -2.70 -11.59 -8.12
N ILE A 105 -2.07 -10.43 -8.20
CA ILE A 105 -2.52 -9.24 -7.50
C ILE A 105 -2.09 -8.01 -8.29
N ASP A 106 -2.95 -7.00 -8.32
CA ASP A 106 -2.67 -5.74 -8.99
C ASP A 106 -2.18 -4.70 -7.98
N ILE A 107 -1.30 -3.82 -8.46
CA ILE A 107 -0.83 -2.65 -7.69
C ILE A 107 -0.83 -1.42 -8.60
N GLU A 108 -0.75 -0.26 -7.97
CA GLU A 108 -0.38 0.98 -8.65
C GLU A 108 0.84 1.56 -7.94
N VAL A 109 1.73 2.18 -8.69
CA VAL A 109 2.93 2.82 -8.14
C VAL A 109 3.10 4.18 -8.79
N LEU A 110 3.44 5.19 -7.96
CA LEU A 110 3.67 6.54 -8.46
C LEU A 110 4.89 6.54 -9.39
N SER A 111 4.77 7.18 -10.55
CA SER A 111 5.81 7.13 -11.60
C SER A 111 7.16 7.69 -11.15
N TRP A 112 7.19 8.54 -10.15
CA TRP A 112 8.42 9.10 -9.60
C TRP A 112 9.04 8.28 -8.46
N ASN A 113 8.36 7.20 -8.03
CA ASN A 113 8.88 6.34 -6.96
C ASN A 113 9.72 5.22 -7.57
N GLU A 114 10.92 5.55 -8.00
CA GLU A 114 11.81 4.60 -8.69
C GLU A 114 12.18 3.40 -7.84
N ALA A 115 12.40 3.61 -6.55
CA ALA A 115 12.76 2.51 -5.64
C ALA A 115 11.63 1.48 -5.54
N ALA A 116 10.38 1.94 -5.44
CA ALA A 116 9.23 1.05 -5.40
C ALA A 116 9.05 0.32 -6.74
N ILE A 117 9.18 1.03 -7.86
CA ILE A 117 9.07 0.43 -9.19
C ILE A 117 10.08 -0.71 -9.33
N LYS A 118 11.34 -0.47 -8.97
CA LYS A 118 12.38 -1.51 -9.02
C LYS A 118 12.07 -2.69 -8.12
N PHE A 119 11.56 -2.42 -6.92
CA PHE A 119 11.16 -3.47 -6.00
C PHE A 119 10.07 -4.35 -6.62
N TRP A 120 8.99 -3.76 -7.11
CA TRP A 120 7.88 -4.51 -7.69
C TRP A 120 8.30 -5.28 -8.93
N GLU A 121 9.11 -4.68 -9.81
CA GLU A 121 9.64 -5.38 -10.97
C GLU A 121 10.52 -6.56 -10.55
N SER A 122 11.32 -6.42 -9.50
CA SER A 122 12.15 -7.51 -8.99
C SER A 122 11.31 -8.65 -8.42
N CYS A 123 10.08 -8.36 -8.00
CA CYS A 123 9.12 -9.38 -7.52
C CYS A 123 8.33 -10.02 -8.67
N GLY A 124 8.55 -9.59 -9.90
CA GLY A 124 7.89 -10.16 -11.06
C GLY A 124 6.67 -9.39 -11.57
N PHE A 125 6.39 -8.22 -11.01
CA PHE A 125 5.30 -7.38 -11.50
C PHE A 125 5.66 -6.78 -12.85
N ILE A 126 4.66 -6.71 -13.73
CA ILE A 126 4.78 -6.18 -15.10
C ILE A 126 3.81 -5.02 -15.23
N GLU A 127 4.29 -3.88 -15.75
CA GLU A 127 3.45 -2.73 -16.01
C GLU A 127 2.37 -3.09 -17.04
N ARG A 128 1.12 -2.78 -16.72
CA ARG A 128 -0.02 -3.08 -17.61
C ARG A 128 -0.74 -1.83 -18.11
N SER A 129 -0.58 -0.70 -17.42
CA SER A 129 -1.24 0.54 -17.79
C SER A 129 -0.46 1.72 -17.25
N ARG A 130 -0.82 2.92 -17.69
CA ARG A 130 -0.24 4.17 -17.19
C ARG A 130 -1.36 5.12 -16.80
N TYR A 131 -1.26 5.70 -15.61
CA TYR A 131 -2.14 6.76 -15.18
C TYR A 131 -1.58 8.09 -15.65
N MET A 132 -2.39 8.85 -16.39
CA MET A 132 -1.97 10.15 -16.94
C MET A 132 -2.99 11.22 -16.57
N ARG A 133 -2.51 12.43 -16.35
CA ARG A 133 -3.37 13.54 -15.97
C ARG A 133 -3.05 14.74 -16.86
N LEU A 134 -4.08 15.39 -17.38
CA LEU A 134 -3.95 16.71 -17.99
C LEU A 134 -4.12 17.76 -16.91
N GLU A 135 -3.07 18.53 -16.65
CA GLU A 135 -3.15 19.67 -15.76
C GLU A 135 -3.02 20.93 -16.62
N ASN A 136 -4.13 21.64 -16.75
CA ASN A 136 -4.14 22.92 -17.45
C ASN A 136 -3.99 24.02 -16.41
N SER A 137 -2.78 24.56 -16.29
CA SER A 137 -2.48 25.63 -15.34
C SER A 137 -2.97 27.00 -15.83
N GLY A 138 -3.89 27.03 -16.78
CA GLY A 138 -4.64 28.21 -17.15
C GLY A 138 -4.08 29.02 -18.30
N SER A 139 -2.97 28.68 -18.89
CA SER A 139 -2.39 29.51 -19.93
C SER A 139 -2.48 28.95 -21.34
N THR A 140 -2.39 27.64 -21.54
CA THR A 140 -2.45 27.10 -22.91
C THR A 140 -2.91 25.64 -22.89
N LEU A 141 -3.98 25.36 -23.60
CA LEU A 141 -4.39 24.00 -23.90
C LEU A 141 -3.58 23.50 -25.09
N LEU A 142 -2.95 22.35 -24.96
CA LEU A 142 -2.14 21.77 -26.04
C LEU A 142 -2.97 21.01 -27.08
N LEU A 143 -4.27 20.94 -26.88
CA LEU A 143 -5.18 20.21 -27.78
C LEU A 143 -5.45 21.01 -29.07
#